data_ff462e47cb87c6784588d98ac1bd7741
#
_entry.id   ff462e47cb87c6784588d98ac1bd7741
#
_cell.length_a   1.000
_cell.length_b   1.000
_cell.length_c   1.000
_cell.angle_alpha   90.00
_cell.angle_beta   90.00
_cell.angle_gamma   90.00
#
_symmetry.space_group_name_H-M   'P 1'
#
loop_
_entity.id
_entity.type
_entity.pdbx_description
1 polymer ?
#
loop_
_entity_poly.entity_id
_entity_poly.type
_entity_poly.pdbx_seq_one_letter_code
_entity_poly.pdbx_strand_id
1 'polypeptide(L)'
;DDKDIVLGTDDGSGGYTAYLTLDGSAGHTVANKEINFGDSIEATFGASNDLVIKHNGTDTYLENLTGDYYIKQRAADKDLIFQADDGTGGYNAETYFYLDGSFGSDPYTIFPDSSVLAFGTGGDLRLYHDGSHNYIKANGTGNLYIMQQNTDGDISFQSDDGSGGDAEYFRLDGGLGYTVVSKLINFSDNVSASWG
;
A
#
# COMPACT_ATOMS: atom_id res chain seq x y z
N ASP A 1 -4.37 46.71 -14.38
CA ASP A 1 -5.71 46.31 -14.70
C ASP A 1 -5.70 44.98 -15.47
N ASP A 2 -5.69 43.88 -14.80
CA ASP A 2 -6.00 42.50 -15.23
C ASP A 2 -5.47 42.12 -16.63
N LYS A 3 -4.21 42.52 -16.94
CA LYS A 3 -3.61 42.20 -18.24
C LYS A 3 -2.64 41.07 -18.14
N ASP A 4 -2.76 40.17 -19.07
CA ASP A 4 -1.95 38.98 -19.17
C ASP A 4 -0.70 39.23 -20.02
N ILE A 5 0.36 38.46 -19.72
CA ILE A 5 1.48 38.28 -20.65
C ILE A 5 1.33 36.90 -21.26
N VAL A 6 1.18 36.84 -22.58
CA VAL A 6 1.03 35.59 -23.30
C VAL A 6 2.25 35.31 -24.14
N LEU A 7 2.90 34.18 -23.89
CA LEU A 7 3.97 33.63 -24.73
C LEU A 7 3.34 32.61 -25.68
N GLY A 8 3.34 32.93 -26.94
CA GLY A 8 2.76 32.06 -27.97
C GLY A 8 3.55 32.10 -29.26
N THR A 9 3.31 31.11 -30.09
CA THR A 9 3.93 30.97 -31.40
C THR A 9 2.95 30.34 -32.38
N ASP A 10 3.39 30.08 -33.61
CA ASP A 10 2.67 29.33 -34.62
C ASP A 10 2.26 27.95 -34.11
N ASP A 11 1.07 27.49 -34.46
CA ASP A 11 0.50 26.21 -34.04
C ASP A 11 0.88 25.03 -34.98
N GLY A 12 1.74 25.30 -35.96
CA GLY A 12 2.12 24.33 -37.00
C GLY A 12 1.18 24.28 -38.22
N SER A 13 0.10 25.09 -38.21
CA SER A 13 -0.89 25.18 -39.31
C SER A 13 -1.12 26.62 -39.76
N GLY A 14 -0.28 27.55 -39.36
CA GLY A 14 -0.32 28.98 -39.73
C GLY A 14 -1.21 29.84 -38.81
N GLY A 15 -1.66 29.29 -37.67
CA GLY A 15 -2.37 30.00 -36.60
C GLY A 15 -1.48 30.34 -35.44
N TYR A 16 -1.94 31.28 -34.59
CA TYR A 16 -1.28 31.59 -33.30
C TYR A 16 -1.84 30.71 -32.18
N THR A 17 -0.96 30.21 -31.35
CA THR A 17 -1.36 29.48 -30.12
C THR A 17 -0.56 29.97 -28.90
N ALA A 18 -1.22 30.13 -27.74
CA ALA A 18 -0.59 30.43 -26.47
C ALA A 18 0.03 29.15 -25.87
N TYR A 19 1.28 29.21 -25.45
CA TYR A 19 1.98 28.13 -24.76
C TYR A 19 2.02 28.38 -23.24
N LEU A 20 2.30 29.63 -22.84
CA LEU A 20 2.37 30.02 -21.44
C LEU A 20 1.66 31.37 -21.26
N THR A 21 0.83 31.50 -20.25
CA THR A 21 0.16 32.74 -19.88
C THR A 21 0.49 33.08 -18.43
N LEU A 22 1.00 34.30 -18.21
CA LEU A 22 1.03 34.92 -16.89
C LEU A 22 -0.29 35.65 -16.72
N ASP A 23 -1.23 35.05 -16.00
CA ASP A 23 -2.58 35.58 -15.82
C ASP A 23 -2.57 36.61 -14.70
N GLY A 24 -2.72 37.87 -15.08
CA GLY A 24 -2.68 39.00 -14.16
C GLY A 24 -3.94 39.10 -13.28
N SER A 25 -5.07 38.59 -13.74
CA SER A 25 -6.33 38.59 -12.99
C SER A 25 -6.37 37.47 -11.94
N ALA A 26 -5.88 36.28 -12.30
CA ALA A 26 -5.86 35.09 -11.43
C ALA A 26 -4.61 34.99 -10.56
N GLY A 27 -3.56 35.74 -10.88
CA GLY A 27 -2.31 35.78 -10.13
C GLY A 27 -1.51 34.48 -10.20
N HIS A 28 -1.62 33.72 -11.29
CA HIS A 28 -0.86 32.49 -11.51
C HIS A 28 -0.40 32.35 -12.97
N THR A 29 0.46 31.36 -13.20
CA THR A 29 0.92 31.01 -14.54
C THR A 29 0.18 29.79 -15.06
N VAL A 30 -0.34 29.88 -16.28
CA VAL A 30 -1.03 28.77 -16.96
C VAL A 30 -0.14 28.24 -18.09
N ALA A 31 0.16 26.94 -18.05
CA ALA A 31 0.72 26.22 -19.18
C ALA A 31 -0.45 25.74 -20.08
N ASN A 32 -0.56 26.29 -21.28
CA ASN A 32 -1.62 25.96 -22.23
C ASN A 32 -1.26 24.79 -23.15
N LYS A 33 -0.02 24.32 -23.07
CA LYS A 33 0.52 23.15 -23.74
C LYS A 33 1.34 22.33 -22.76
N GLU A 34 1.65 21.10 -23.14
CA GLU A 34 2.54 20.24 -22.37
C GLU A 34 3.91 20.91 -22.15
N ILE A 35 4.45 20.77 -20.94
CA ILE A 35 5.84 21.11 -20.65
C ILE A 35 6.60 19.79 -20.62
N ASN A 36 7.44 19.57 -21.64
CA ASN A 36 8.30 18.39 -21.72
C ASN A 36 9.66 18.72 -21.07
N PHE A 37 9.95 18.04 -19.97
CA PHE A 37 11.26 18.04 -19.33
C PHE A 37 12.06 16.87 -19.94
N GLY A 38 13.19 17.18 -20.58
CA GLY A 38 14.10 16.16 -21.12
C GLY A 38 14.71 15.30 -19.99
N ASP A 39 15.34 14.19 -20.38
CA ASP A 39 15.99 13.29 -19.43
C ASP A 39 17.02 14.07 -18.56
N SER A 40 17.02 13.75 -17.26
CA SER A 40 17.85 14.38 -16.25
C SER A 40 17.58 15.88 -16.02
N ILE A 41 16.51 16.43 -16.60
CA ILE A 41 16.02 17.77 -16.26
C ILE A 41 15.02 17.64 -15.12
N GLU A 42 15.17 18.46 -14.11
CA GLU A 42 14.38 18.42 -12.88
C GLU A 42 13.27 19.47 -12.89
N ALA A 43 12.05 19.07 -12.49
CA ALA A 43 11.04 19.98 -12.00
C ALA A 43 11.19 20.08 -10.48
N THR A 44 11.55 21.26 -9.98
CA THR A 44 11.87 21.47 -8.56
C THR A 44 10.90 22.42 -7.88
N PHE A 45 10.65 22.18 -6.59
CA PHE A 45 9.77 22.98 -5.74
C PHE A 45 10.46 23.27 -4.40
N GLY A 46 10.17 24.45 -3.83
CA GLY A 46 10.81 24.93 -2.62
C GLY A 46 12.08 25.74 -2.91
N ALA A 47 12.50 26.59 -1.94
CA ALA A 47 13.63 27.50 -2.10
C ALA A 47 15.00 26.79 -2.27
N SER A 48 15.08 25.54 -1.78
CA SER A 48 16.30 24.71 -1.83
C SER A 48 16.08 23.44 -2.67
N ASN A 49 15.12 23.45 -3.61
CA ASN A 49 14.74 22.28 -4.41
C ASN A 49 14.30 21.11 -3.53
N ASP A 50 13.45 21.38 -2.54
CA ASP A 50 13.07 20.42 -1.50
C ASP A 50 12.25 19.24 -2.03
N LEU A 51 11.49 19.42 -3.10
CA LEU A 51 10.80 18.37 -3.85
C LEU A 51 11.31 18.36 -5.30
N VAL A 52 11.69 17.19 -5.78
CA VAL A 52 12.21 16.96 -7.14
C VAL A 52 11.39 15.89 -7.87
N ILE A 53 11.00 16.18 -9.10
CA ILE A 53 10.42 15.20 -10.03
C ILE A 53 11.31 15.15 -11.27
N LYS A 54 11.78 13.94 -11.64
CA LYS A 54 12.63 13.76 -12.83
C LYS A 54 12.51 12.35 -13.42
N HIS A 55 12.91 12.23 -14.67
CA HIS A 55 13.22 10.96 -15.34
C HIS A 55 14.67 11.04 -15.82
N ASN A 56 15.47 9.96 -15.65
CA ASN A 56 16.90 9.98 -15.98
C ASN A 56 17.23 9.23 -17.29
N GLY A 57 16.21 8.88 -18.07
CA GLY A 57 16.33 8.04 -19.28
C GLY A 57 16.06 6.56 -18.99
N THR A 58 15.93 6.17 -17.73
CA THR A 58 15.63 4.79 -17.30
C THR A 58 14.56 4.77 -16.20
N ASP A 59 14.75 5.55 -15.14
CA ASP A 59 13.90 5.55 -13.95
C ASP A 59 13.25 6.92 -13.70
N THR A 60 12.06 6.88 -13.12
CA THR A 60 11.34 8.07 -12.65
C THR A 60 11.52 8.23 -11.14
N TYR A 61 11.81 9.45 -10.71
CA TYR A 61 12.02 9.82 -9.32
C TYR A 61 11.02 10.89 -8.88
N LEU A 62 10.48 10.71 -7.68
CA LEU A 62 9.74 11.70 -6.91
C LEU A 62 10.41 11.77 -5.54
N GLU A 63 11.27 12.76 -5.33
CA GLU A 63 12.19 12.85 -4.18
C GLU A 63 11.79 14.01 -3.27
N ASN A 64 11.57 13.75 -1.99
CA ASN A 64 11.44 14.75 -0.96
C ASN A 64 12.75 14.83 -0.16
N LEU A 65 13.41 15.98 -0.15
CA LEU A 65 14.74 16.17 0.44
C LEU A 65 14.67 16.71 1.87
N THR A 66 13.55 17.30 2.29
CA THR A 66 13.39 17.88 3.64
C THR A 66 12.00 17.63 4.19
N GLY A 67 11.89 17.39 5.50
CA GLY A 67 10.61 17.20 6.20
C GLY A 67 9.87 15.93 5.81
N ASP A 68 8.61 15.83 6.22
CA ASP A 68 7.76 14.69 5.92
C ASP A 68 7.18 14.76 4.51
N TYR A 69 6.99 13.60 3.87
CA TYR A 69 6.37 13.48 2.56
C TYR A 69 4.93 12.96 2.69
N TYR A 70 3.95 13.76 2.32
CA TYR A 70 2.53 13.41 2.40
C TYR A 70 1.94 13.16 1.02
N ILE A 71 1.45 11.94 0.78
CA ILE A 71 0.59 11.61 -0.37
C ILE A 71 -0.85 11.52 0.15
N LYS A 72 -1.73 12.45 -0.24
CA LYS A 72 -3.08 12.57 0.33
C LYS A 72 -4.14 12.53 -0.77
N GLN A 73 -5.03 11.53 -0.71
CA GLN A 73 -6.31 11.57 -1.38
C GLN A 73 -7.32 12.26 -0.47
N ARG A 74 -7.96 13.35 -0.94
CA ARG A 74 -8.88 14.18 -0.13
C ARG A 74 -10.31 14.26 -0.67
N ALA A 75 -10.57 13.69 -1.83
CA ALA A 75 -11.94 13.61 -2.33
C ALA A 75 -12.71 12.56 -1.51
N ALA A 76 -13.96 12.88 -1.16
CA ALA A 76 -14.80 11.97 -0.40
C ALA A 76 -15.02 10.66 -1.17
N ASP A 77 -14.94 9.54 -0.45
CA ASP A 77 -15.18 8.18 -0.95
C ASP A 77 -14.26 7.81 -2.14
N LYS A 78 -13.02 8.33 -2.15
CA LYS A 78 -12.00 8.01 -3.17
C LYS A 78 -10.74 7.43 -2.54
N ASP A 79 -10.13 6.52 -3.28
CA ASP A 79 -8.99 5.72 -2.85
C ASP A 79 -7.66 6.29 -3.33
N LEU A 80 -6.62 5.96 -2.61
CA LEU A 80 -5.25 6.08 -3.10
C LEU A 80 -4.77 4.68 -3.52
N ILE A 81 -4.63 4.46 -4.84
CA ILE A 81 -4.43 3.13 -5.44
C ILE A 81 -2.98 3.00 -5.91
N PHE A 82 -2.36 1.85 -5.59
CA PHE A 82 -1.01 1.49 -6.03
C PHE A 82 -1.08 0.33 -7.02
N GLN A 83 -0.59 0.59 -8.23
CA GLN A 83 -0.63 -0.34 -9.34
C GLN A 83 0.76 -0.52 -9.95
N ALA A 84 1.03 -1.71 -10.45
CA ALA A 84 2.21 -2.01 -11.24
C ALA A 84 1.88 -3.09 -12.28
N ASP A 85 2.82 -3.36 -13.20
CA ASP A 85 2.71 -4.45 -14.16
C ASP A 85 2.53 -5.80 -13.45
N ASP A 86 1.71 -6.68 -14.01
CA ASP A 86 1.39 -8.00 -13.45
C ASP A 86 2.48 -9.06 -13.72
N GLY A 87 3.58 -8.68 -14.39
CA GLY A 87 4.68 -9.56 -14.76
C GLY A 87 4.42 -10.41 -16.00
N THR A 88 3.28 -10.24 -16.69
CA THR A 88 2.97 -10.98 -17.93
C THR A 88 3.38 -10.23 -19.18
N GLY A 89 3.86 -9.00 -19.04
CA GLY A 89 4.25 -8.08 -20.10
C GLY A 89 3.05 -7.38 -20.75
N GLY A 90 3.27 -6.17 -21.23
CA GLY A 90 2.24 -5.30 -21.77
C GLY A 90 2.03 -4.06 -20.90
N TYR A 91 0.92 -3.36 -21.11
CA TYR A 91 0.56 -2.16 -20.34
C TYR A 91 -0.57 -2.44 -19.34
N ASN A 92 -0.69 -3.69 -18.89
CA ASN A 92 -1.68 -4.07 -17.89
C ASN A 92 -1.16 -3.73 -16.49
N ALA A 93 -1.87 -2.86 -15.78
CA ALA A 93 -1.57 -2.53 -14.41
C ALA A 93 -2.56 -3.23 -13.49
N GLU A 94 -2.03 -4.08 -12.59
CA GLU A 94 -2.80 -4.71 -11.54
C GLU A 94 -2.72 -3.90 -10.25
N THR A 95 -3.78 -3.91 -9.46
CA THR A 95 -3.82 -3.26 -8.15
C THR A 95 -3.15 -4.16 -7.13
N TYR A 96 -2.06 -3.69 -6.57
CA TYR A 96 -1.34 -4.40 -5.51
C TYR A 96 -1.96 -4.15 -4.14
N PHE A 97 -2.28 -2.90 -3.84
CA PHE A 97 -3.02 -2.49 -2.65
C PHE A 97 -3.57 -1.07 -2.84
N TYR A 98 -4.50 -0.68 -1.98
CA TYR A 98 -5.02 0.68 -1.94
C TYR A 98 -5.41 1.09 -0.53
N LEU A 99 -5.41 2.39 -0.28
CA LEU A 99 -5.99 3.00 0.90
C LEU A 99 -7.43 3.33 0.57
N ASP A 100 -8.38 2.65 1.22
CA ASP A 100 -9.81 2.79 0.95
C ASP A 100 -10.39 3.99 1.69
N GLY A 101 -10.94 4.94 0.94
CA GLY A 101 -11.57 6.13 1.50
C GLY A 101 -13.06 5.96 1.80
N SER A 102 -13.66 4.80 1.51
CA SER A 102 -15.10 4.56 1.60
C SER A 102 -15.50 3.43 2.56
N PHE A 103 -14.55 2.58 2.99
CA PHE A 103 -14.83 1.39 3.77
C PHE A 103 -15.06 1.69 5.27
N GLY A 104 -16.31 2.02 5.63
CA GLY A 104 -16.71 2.20 7.03
C GLY A 104 -16.14 3.46 7.71
N SER A 105 -15.96 3.41 9.02
CA SER A 105 -15.44 4.52 9.84
C SER A 105 -13.95 4.46 10.13
N ASP A 106 -13.32 3.32 9.92
CA ASP A 106 -11.93 3.08 10.20
C ASP A 106 -11.08 3.15 8.92
N PRO A 107 -9.79 3.55 9.01
CA PRO A 107 -8.90 3.53 7.85
C PRO A 107 -8.52 2.08 7.47
N TYR A 108 -8.72 1.73 6.20
CA TYR A 108 -8.36 0.41 5.67
C TYR A 108 -7.27 0.51 4.61
N THR A 109 -6.31 -0.42 4.69
CA THR A 109 -5.41 -0.76 3.59
C THR A 109 -5.86 -2.11 3.04
N ILE A 110 -6.32 -2.12 1.80
CA ILE A 110 -6.88 -3.32 1.15
C ILE A 110 -5.85 -3.93 0.21
N PHE A 111 -5.60 -5.21 0.38
CA PHE A 111 -4.93 -6.08 -0.57
C PHE A 111 -6.02 -6.91 -1.26
N PRO A 112 -6.27 -6.72 -2.57
CA PRO A 112 -7.28 -7.48 -3.31
C PRO A 112 -7.03 -9.00 -3.25
N ASP A 113 -8.05 -9.77 -3.59
CA ASP A 113 -7.94 -11.23 -3.72
C ASP A 113 -6.75 -11.61 -4.60
N SER A 114 -5.99 -12.59 -4.16
CA SER A 114 -4.76 -13.05 -4.79
C SER A 114 -3.59 -12.04 -4.79
N SER A 115 -3.77 -10.82 -4.26
CA SER A 115 -2.65 -9.94 -3.93
C SER A 115 -1.95 -10.46 -2.68
N VAL A 116 -0.62 -10.54 -2.71
CA VAL A 116 0.19 -11.17 -1.65
C VAL A 116 1.04 -10.12 -0.96
N LEU A 117 0.85 -9.97 0.35
CA LEU A 117 1.83 -9.27 1.20
C LEU A 117 2.95 -10.26 1.54
N ALA A 118 4.12 -10.07 0.93
CA ALA A 118 5.25 -10.98 1.06
C ALA A 118 6.41 -10.33 1.82
N PHE A 119 7.09 -11.12 2.63
CA PHE A 119 8.32 -10.74 3.36
C PHE A 119 9.47 -11.69 2.98
N GLY A 120 10.68 -11.13 2.92
CA GLY A 120 11.86 -11.82 2.43
C GLY A 120 11.99 -11.76 0.89
N THR A 121 13.23 -11.80 0.37
CA THR A 121 13.53 -11.66 -1.06
C THR A 121 12.89 -12.76 -1.91
N GLY A 122 12.70 -13.96 -1.33
CA GLY A 122 12.01 -15.10 -1.96
C GLY A 122 10.51 -15.15 -1.70
N GLY A 123 9.94 -14.15 -0.99
CA GLY A 123 8.56 -14.20 -0.52
C GLY A 123 8.35 -15.31 0.50
N ASP A 124 9.25 -15.38 1.49
CA ASP A 124 9.36 -16.50 2.43
C ASP A 124 8.20 -16.57 3.43
N LEU A 125 7.68 -15.44 3.88
CA LEU A 125 6.42 -15.34 4.62
C LEU A 125 5.40 -14.59 3.78
N ARG A 126 4.19 -15.13 3.66
CA ARG A 126 3.10 -14.57 2.86
C ARG A 126 1.81 -14.49 3.66
N LEU A 127 1.12 -13.34 3.52
CA LEU A 127 -0.25 -13.13 4.01
C LEU A 127 -1.11 -12.78 2.80
N TYR A 128 -2.21 -13.52 2.59
CA TYR A 128 -3.11 -13.27 1.46
C TYR A 128 -4.45 -13.96 1.63
N HIS A 129 -5.43 -13.52 0.84
CA HIS A 129 -6.70 -14.19 0.58
C HIS A 129 -6.75 -14.65 -0.88
N ASP A 130 -7.18 -15.87 -1.16
CA ASP A 130 -7.20 -16.42 -2.52
C ASP A 130 -8.59 -16.35 -3.20
N GLY A 131 -9.54 -15.62 -2.60
CA GLY A 131 -10.95 -15.58 -2.98
C GLY A 131 -11.81 -16.60 -2.24
N SER A 132 -11.20 -17.47 -1.44
CA SER A 132 -11.90 -18.50 -0.65
C SER A 132 -11.35 -18.66 0.76
N HIS A 133 -10.03 -18.56 0.93
CA HIS A 133 -9.34 -18.85 2.18
C HIS A 133 -8.29 -17.79 2.51
N ASN A 134 -8.05 -17.62 3.82
CA ASN A 134 -7.03 -16.74 4.37
C ASN A 134 -5.77 -17.52 4.75
N TYR A 135 -4.60 -17.01 4.41
CA TYR A 135 -3.33 -17.69 4.64
C TYR A 135 -2.31 -16.83 5.38
N ILE A 136 -1.65 -17.43 6.39
CA ILE A 136 -0.35 -17.05 6.92
C ILE A 136 0.59 -18.19 6.56
N LYS A 137 1.44 -18.01 5.55
CA LYS A 137 2.22 -19.10 4.94
C LYS A 137 3.71 -18.83 5.00
N ALA A 138 4.46 -19.64 5.76
CA ALA A 138 5.90 -19.74 5.64
C ALA A 138 6.24 -20.66 4.47
N ASN A 139 6.96 -20.14 3.46
CA ASN A 139 7.24 -20.82 2.18
C ASN A 139 8.75 -20.94 1.88
N GLY A 140 9.61 -20.38 2.74
CA GLY A 140 11.06 -20.44 2.63
C GLY A 140 11.68 -21.44 3.57
N THR A 141 12.95 -21.25 3.85
CA THR A 141 13.70 -22.01 4.86
C THR A 141 13.54 -21.38 6.24
N GLY A 142 13.55 -22.20 7.29
CA GLY A 142 13.42 -21.75 8.68
C GLY A 142 12.03 -21.99 9.26
N ASN A 143 11.84 -21.55 10.50
CA ASN A 143 10.63 -21.76 11.25
C ASN A 143 9.72 -20.51 11.21
N LEU A 144 8.42 -20.72 11.36
CA LEU A 144 7.46 -19.65 11.66
C LEU A 144 7.39 -19.50 13.18
N TYR A 145 7.75 -18.31 13.70
CA TYR A 145 7.61 -17.95 15.10
C TYR A 145 6.44 -17.00 15.28
N ILE A 146 5.50 -17.39 16.17
CA ILE A 146 4.43 -16.50 16.66
C ILE A 146 4.74 -16.28 18.13
N MET A 147 5.14 -15.05 18.50
CA MET A 147 5.67 -14.75 19.83
C MET A 147 4.93 -13.60 20.48
N GLN A 148 4.55 -13.77 21.74
CA GLN A 148 4.12 -12.71 22.63
C GLN A 148 5.23 -12.42 23.64
N GLN A 149 5.70 -11.17 23.72
CA GLN A 149 6.84 -10.76 24.56
C GLN A 149 6.46 -9.87 25.74
N ASN A 150 5.20 -9.44 25.84
CA ASN A 150 4.77 -8.66 26.96
C ASN A 150 4.68 -9.55 28.21
N THR A 151 5.06 -9.00 29.38
CA THR A 151 4.92 -9.69 30.66
C THR A 151 3.47 -10.12 30.84
N ASP A 152 3.27 -11.39 31.23
CA ASP A 152 1.97 -12.03 31.43
C ASP A 152 1.04 -12.03 30.19
N GLY A 153 1.55 -11.69 29.00
CA GLY A 153 0.77 -11.70 27.75
C GLY A 153 0.55 -13.10 27.20
N ASP A 154 -0.64 -13.38 26.68
CA ASP A 154 -1.04 -14.69 26.13
C ASP A 154 -1.03 -14.69 24.62
N ILE A 155 -0.89 -15.88 24.01
CA ILE A 155 -1.29 -16.16 22.62
C ILE A 155 -2.55 -17.01 22.67
N SER A 156 -3.70 -16.43 22.30
CA SER A 156 -5.00 -17.11 22.32
C SER A 156 -5.43 -17.53 20.91
N PHE A 157 -5.94 -18.77 20.78
CA PHE A 157 -6.49 -19.32 19.57
C PHE A 157 -8.00 -19.47 19.73
N GLN A 158 -8.73 -18.72 18.90
CA GLN A 158 -10.19 -18.61 18.97
C GLN A 158 -10.81 -19.00 17.63
N SER A 159 -12.03 -19.51 17.67
CA SER A 159 -12.84 -19.80 16.50
C SER A 159 -14.31 -19.73 16.87
N ASP A 160 -15.19 -19.82 15.86
CA ASP A 160 -16.64 -19.93 16.07
C ASP A 160 -16.97 -21.03 17.07
N ASP A 161 -17.91 -20.75 17.97
CA ASP A 161 -18.34 -21.67 19.04
C ASP A 161 -19.43 -22.66 18.59
N GLY A 162 -19.85 -22.60 17.30
CA GLY A 162 -20.93 -23.38 16.73
C GLY A 162 -22.31 -22.73 16.91
N SER A 163 -22.38 -21.53 17.48
CA SER A 163 -23.63 -20.76 17.68
C SER A 163 -23.55 -19.32 17.20
N GLY A 164 -22.46 -18.97 16.46
CA GLY A 164 -22.25 -17.65 15.86
C GLY A 164 -21.51 -16.68 16.75
N GLY A 165 -20.87 -17.17 17.82
CA GLY A 165 -19.95 -16.42 18.68
C GLY A 165 -18.52 -16.96 18.61
N ASP A 166 -17.55 -16.20 19.12
CA ASP A 166 -16.17 -16.62 19.23
C ASP A 166 -15.89 -17.29 20.56
N ALA A 167 -15.14 -18.38 20.56
CA ALA A 167 -14.66 -19.05 21.78
C ALA A 167 -13.18 -19.35 21.70
N GLU A 168 -12.50 -19.25 22.84
CA GLU A 168 -11.14 -19.72 22.99
C GLU A 168 -11.12 -21.25 23.00
N TYR A 169 -10.29 -21.83 22.16
CA TYR A 169 -10.05 -23.28 22.12
C TYR A 169 -8.82 -23.65 22.94
N PHE A 170 -7.74 -22.89 22.82
CA PHE A 170 -6.56 -23.01 23.66
C PHE A 170 -5.74 -21.73 23.64
N ARG A 171 -4.89 -21.53 24.65
CA ARG A 171 -3.92 -20.44 24.69
C ARG A 171 -2.58 -20.88 25.28
N LEU A 172 -1.53 -20.19 24.91
CA LEU A 172 -0.27 -20.16 25.63
C LEU A 172 -0.38 -19.05 26.66
N ASP A 173 -0.44 -19.41 27.95
CA ASP A 173 -0.65 -18.47 29.04
C ASP A 173 0.71 -17.99 29.56
N GLY A 174 1.03 -16.72 29.33
CA GLY A 174 2.31 -16.12 29.74
C GLY A 174 2.42 -15.90 31.23
N GLY A 175 1.31 -15.63 31.92
CA GLY A 175 1.28 -15.43 33.36
C GLY A 175 1.41 -16.73 34.15
N LEU A 176 0.80 -17.79 33.66
CA LEU A 176 0.81 -19.10 34.29
C LEU A 176 1.97 -19.99 33.81
N GLY A 177 2.56 -19.68 32.64
CA GLY A 177 3.69 -20.40 32.06
C GLY A 177 3.35 -21.79 31.51
N TYR A 178 2.08 -22.02 31.15
CA TYR A 178 1.64 -23.29 30.53
C TYR A 178 0.51 -23.07 29.51
N THR A 179 0.18 -24.13 28.76
CA THR A 179 -0.92 -24.12 27.81
C THR A 179 -2.25 -24.42 28.52
N VAL A 180 -3.22 -23.55 28.35
CA VAL A 180 -4.61 -23.77 28.81
C VAL A 180 -5.43 -24.28 27.62
N VAL A 181 -6.16 -25.36 27.80
CA VAL A 181 -7.08 -25.92 26.82
C VAL A 181 -8.50 -25.71 27.31
N SER A 182 -9.28 -24.88 26.61
CA SER A 182 -10.61 -24.44 27.03
C SER A 182 -11.75 -25.27 26.42
N LYS A 183 -11.45 -26.08 25.39
CA LYS A 183 -12.39 -27.01 24.74
C LYS A 183 -11.83 -28.41 24.68
N LEU A 184 -12.68 -29.40 24.42
CA LEU A 184 -12.26 -30.79 24.30
C LEU A 184 -11.23 -30.96 23.13
N ILE A 185 -10.18 -31.71 23.39
CA ILE A 185 -9.29 -32.23 22.36
C ILE A 185 -9.78 -33.62 21.95
N ASN A 186 -10.20 -33.75 20.71
CA ASN A 186 -10.57 -35.04 20.13
C ASN A 186 -9.38 -35.60 19.36
N PHE A 187 -8.91 -36.78 19.75
CA PHE A 187 -7.88 -37.53 19.04
C PHE A 187 -8.57 -38.51 18.10
N SER A 188 -8.27 -38.43 16.80
CA SER A 188 -8.76 -39.42 15.83
C SER A 188 -8.06 -40.77 16.06
N ASP A 189 -8.63 -41.82 15.48
CA ASP A 189 -8.08 -43.18 15.58
C ASP A 189 -6.60 -43.23 15.20
N ASN A 190 -5.84 -44.02 15.96
CA ASN A 190 -4.39 -44.22 15.84
C ASN A 190 -3.50 -42.98 16.20
N VAL A 191 -4.05 -41.98 16.89
CA VAL A 191 -3.26 -40.91 17.51
C VAL A 191 -3.23 -41.09 19.01
N SER A 192 -2.02 -41.04 19.61
CA SER A 192 -1.85 -41.15 21.05
C SER A 192 -1.38 -39.83 21.66
N ALA A 193 -1.91 -39.48 22.84
CA ALA A 193 -1.31 -38.47 23.71
C ALA A 193 -0.29 -39.18 24.63
N SER A 194 0.93 -38.67 24.70
CA SER A 194 1.89 -39.13 25.70
C SER A 194 2.20 -38.01 26.70
N TRP A 195 2.19 -38.37 27.96
CA TRP A 195 2.53 -37.48 29.07
C TRP A 195 3.88 -37.88 29.58
N GLY A 196 4.87 -36.95 29.52
CA GLY A 196 6.22 -37.19 30.08
C GLY A 196 6.30 -36.82 31.55
#